data_3ede721c66bd73a3988f2c18bdfcea92
#
_entry.id   3ede721c66bd73a3988f2c18bdfcea92
#
_cell.length_a   1.000
_cell.length_b   1.000
_cell.length_c   1.000
_cell.angle_alpha   90.00
_cell.angle_beta   90.00
_cell.angle_gamma   90.00
#
_symmetry.space_group_name_H-M   'P 1'
#
loop_
_entity.id
_entity.type
_entity.pdbx_description
1 polymer ?
#
loop_
_entity_poly.entity_id
_entity_poly.type
_entity_poly.pdbx_seq_one_letter_code
_entity_poly.pdbx_strand_id
1 'polypeptide(L)'
;MTRAVVVGGWGIPAEALRPLLPAEVEPVLLEPARMAIGHQDLESALDAVMARVPSGVPWLGWSLGGQVAMAARERFPGTVSGVVTLCSTPRFLEGSDWSVGMADADFRGFREGMRVDVEQTLGRFCALVSQGSASPRQVRRELQALDWPELTLDYRQGLSDSLEWLARLDQRALWQQAGAWAQHLFCGRDALVSGAVPETLGLAGERCHLAAESCHWPASAAGATDWISGAMEQVAP
;
A
#
# COMPACT_ATOMS: atom_id res chain seq x y z
N MET A 1 -10.11 21.17 9.19
CA MET A 1 -9.58 19.80 9.16
C MET A 1 -9.38 19.42 7.71
N THR A 2 -8.18 18.99 7.36
CA THR A 2 -7.86 18.55 6.00
C THR A 2 -8.35 17.11 5.85
N ARG A 3 -9.03 16.79 4.76
CA ARG A 3 -9.48 15.40 4.50
C ARG A 3 -8.48 14.70 3.59
N ALA A 4 -8.32 13.40 3.80
CA ALA A 4 -7.54 12.54 2.92
C ALA A 4 -8.19 11.15 2.80
N VAL A 5 -7.93 10.46 1.70
CA VAL A 5 -8.25 9.04 1.58
C VAL A 5 -6.99 8.24 1.90
N VAL A 6 -7.13 7.23 2.77
CA VAL A 6 -6.03 6.38 3.22
C VAL A 6 -6.35 4.94 2.88
N VAL A 7 -5.52 4.34 2.03
CA VAL A 7 -5.71 2.97 1.55
C VAL A 7 -4.70 2.05 2.23
N GLY A 8 -5.19 1.08 2.97
CA GLY A 8 -4.38 0.08 3.66
C GLY A 8 -3.63 -0.85 2.72
N GLY A 9 -2.71 -1.62 3.29
CA GLY A 9 -2.04 -2.72 2.58
C GLY A 9 -2.95 -3.95 2.41
N TRP A 10 -2.42 -4.99 1.77
CA TRP A 10 -3.13 -6.25 1.71
C TRP A 10 -3.25 -6.88 3.10
N GLY A 11 -4.45 -7.28 3.47
CA GLY A 11 -4.72 -8.09 4.66
C GLY A 11 -4.44 -7.43 6.03
N ILE A 12 -4.10 -6.14 6.08
CA ILE A 12 -3.93 -5.41 7.35
C ILE A 12 -4.92 -4.25 7.39
N PRO A 13 -5.65 -4.05 8.51
CA PRO A 13 -6.63 -2.97 8.64
C PRO A 13 -6.01 -1.59 8.35
N ALA A 14 -6.69 -0.76 7.56
CA ALA A 14 -6.22 0.59 7.21
C ALA A 14 -6.09 1.50 8.45
N GLU A 15 -6.81 1.22 9.52
CA GLU A 15 -6.71 1.91 10.82
C GLU A 15 -5.29 1.89 11.38
N ALA A 16 -4.48 0.89 11.04
CA ALA A 16 -3.07 0.80 11.42
C ALA A 16 -2.24 2.01 10.97
N LEU A 17 -2.65 2.71 9.92
CA LEU A 17 -1.97 3.88 9.39
C LEU A 17 -2.36 5.19 10.11
N ARG A 18 -3.43 5.19 10.90
CA ARG A 18 -3.91 6.40 11.58
C ARG A 18 -2.84 7.12 12.42
N PRO A 19 -1.98 6.43 13.20
CA PRO A 19 -0.94 7.09 13.98
C PRO A 19 0.14 7.79 13.15
N LEU A 20 0.22 7.50 11.85
CA LEU A 20 1.17 8.13 10.92
C LEU A 20 0.66 9.43 10.30
N LEU A 21 -0.64 9.71 10.45
CA LEU A 21 -1.26 10.87 9.85
C LEU A 21 -1.09 12.10 10.75
N PRO A 22 -0.96 13.31 10.17
CA PRO A 22 -1.05 14.53 10.93
C PRO A 22 -2.38 14.63 11.69
N ALA A 23 -2.35 15.18 12.91
CA ALA A 23 -3.52 15.22 13.80
C ALA A 23 -4.71 15.99 13.23
N GLU A 24 -4.47 16.93 12.31
CA GLU A 24 -5.48 17.74 11.61
C GLU A 24 -6.13 17.01 10.42
N VAL A 25 -5.63 15.84 10.05
CA VAL A 25 -6.17 15.05 8.92
C VAL A 25 -7.30 14.16 9.40
N GLU A 26 -8.46 14.31 8.78
CA GLU A 26 -9.61 13.40 8.91
C GLU A 26 -9.55 12.36 7.78
N PRO A 27 -9.12 11.11 8.04
CA PRO A 27 -8.97 10.11 7.00
C PRO A 27 -10.29 9.41 6.67
N VAL A 28 -10.52 9.16 5.38
CA VAL A 28 -11.45 8.14 4.90
C VAL A 28 -10.64 6.88 4.65
N LEU A 29 -10.84 5.85 5.46
CA LEU A 29 -10.08 4.62 5.42
C LEU A 29 -10.67 3.64 4.40
N LEU A 30 -9.85 3.10 3.54
CA LEU A 30 -10.20 2.08 2.55
C LEU A 30 -9.30 0.84 2.72
N GLU A 31 -9.89 -0.32 2.61
CA GLU A 31 -9.20 -1.60 2.66
C GLU A 31 -9.34 -2.33 1.32
N PRO A 32 -8.24 -2.69 0.64
CA PRO A 32 -8.30 -3.39 -0.64
C PRO A 32 -9.18 -4.65 -0.61
N ALA A 33 -9.15 -5.43 0.49
CA ALA A 33 -10.00 -6.60 0.64
C ALA A 33 -11.50 -6.26 0.63
N ARG A 34 -11.92 -5.17 1.29
CA ARG A 34 -13.31 -4.71 1.28
C ARG A 34 -13.71 -4.12 -0.07
N MET A 35 -12.77 -3.43 -0.73
CA MET A 35 -12.99 -2.90 -2.07
C MET A 35 -13.20 -4.01 -3.10
N ALA A 36 -12.54 -5.16 -2.92
CA ALA A 36 -12.63 -6.29 -3.85
C ALA A 36 -13.94 -7.08 -3.73
N ILE A 37 -14.70 -6.95 -2.64
CA ILE A 37 -15.96 -7.68 -2.46
C ILE A 37 -16.95 -7.30 -3.56
N GLY A 38 -17.32 -8.28 -4.39
CA GLY A 38 -18.24 -8.09 -5.51
C GLY A 38 -17.64 -7.46 -6.77
N HIS A 39 -16.31 -7.26 -6.80
CA HIS A 39 -15.59 -6.67 -7.93
C HIS A 39 -14.47 -7.60 -8.40
N GLN A 40 -14.44 -7.90 -9.71
CA GLN A 40 -13.44 -8.81 -10.29
C GLN A 40 -12.08 -8.15 -10.52
N ASP A 41 -12.06 -6.83 -10.69
CA ASP A 41 -10.87 -6.03 -10.96
C ASP A 41 -10.84 -4.73 -10.16
N LEU A 42 -9.66 -4.12 -10.12
CA LEU A 42 -9.46 -2.86 -9.40
C LEU A 42 -10.27 -1.71 -10.00
N GLU A 43 -10.48 -1.70 -11.32
CA GLU A 43 -11.19 -0.59 -11.98
C GLU A 43 -12.64 -0.53 -11.53
N SER A 44 -13.34 -1.65 -11.54
CA SER A 44 -14.74 -1.73 -11.07
C SER A 44 -14.86 -1.43 -9.56
N ALA A 45 -13.88 -1.85 -8.76
CA ALA A 45 -13.82 -1.52 -7.35
C ALA A 45 -13.62 -0.01 -7.10
N LEU A 46 -12.76 0.64 -7.89
CA LEU A 46 -12.56 2.08 -7.84
C LEU A 46 -13.81 2.85 -8.23
N ASP A 47 -14.49 2.48 -9.33
CA ASP A 47 -15.74 3.12 -9.76
C ASP A 47 -16.79 3.11 -8.64
N ALA A 48 -16.90 2.00 -7.91
CA ALA A 48 -17.84 1.87 -6.78
C ALA A 48 -17.47 2.73 -5.56
N VAL A 49 -16.17 2.92 -5.33
CA VAL A 49 -15.66 3.68 -4.18
C VAL A 49 -15.72 5.18 -4.43
N MET A 50 -15.48 5.65 -5.66
CA MET A 50 -15.38 7.08 -5.97
C MET A 50 -16.63 7.88 -5.62
N ALA A 51 -17.81 7.28 -5.64
CA ALA A 51 -19.06 7.92 -5.22
C ALA A 51 -19.14 8.21 -3.69
N ARG A 52 -18.25 7.61 -2.89
CA ARG A 52 -18.27 7.64 -1.41
C ARG A 52 -17.10 8.37 -0.79
N VAL A 53 -16.10 8.76 -1.58
CA VAL A 53 -14.92 9.45 -1.11
C VAL A 53 -14.97 10.95 -1.42
N PRO A 54 -14.33 11.80 -0.61
CA PRO A 54 -14.26 13.23 -0.91
C PRO A 54 -13.44 13.49 -2.19
N SER A 55 -13.87 14.51 -2.94
CA SER A 55 -13.17 14.97 -4.15
C SER A 55 -12.15 16.07 -3.82
N GLY A 56 -11.09 16.15 -4.62
CA GLY A 56 -10.04 17.18 -4.49
C GLY A 56 -9.14 16.99 -3.28
N VAL A 57 -8.99 15.74 -2.80
CA VAL A 57 -8.16 15.44 -1.63
C VAL A 57 -6.99 14.52 -1.99
N PRO A 58 -5.87 14.58 -1.23
CA PRO A 58 -4.76 13.65 -1.42
C PRO A 58 -5.14 12.22 -0.98
N TRP A 59 -4.55 11.25 -1.65
CA TRP A 59 -4.63 9.85 -1.31
C TRP A 59 -3.28 9.35 -0.78
N LEU A 60 -3.30 8.65 0.34
CA LEU A 60 -2.16 7.97 0.91
C LEU A 60 -2.39 6.47 0.82
N GLY A 61 -1.45 5.73 0.24
CA GLY A 61 -1.57 4.28 0.10
C GLY A 61 -0.33 3.54 0.58
N TRP A 62 -0.55 2.49 1.40
CA TRP A 62 0.51 1.62 1.86
C TRP A 62 0.51 0.30 1.11
N SER A 63 1.69 -0.16 0.62
CA SER A 63 1.83 -1.46 -0.06
C SER A 63 0.87 -1.55 -1.27
N LEU A 64 -0.02 -2.54 -1.34
CA LEU A 64 -1.09 -2.62 -2.34
C LEU A 64 -1.92 -1.33 -2.41
N GLY A 65 -2.17 -0.68 -1.25
CA GLY A 65 -2.90 0.59 -1.22
C GLY A 65 -2.21 1.70 -2.02
N GLY A 66 -0.89 1.67 -2.16
CA GLY A 66 -0.16 2.59 -3.03
C GLY A 66 -0.49 2.38 -4.51
N GLN A 67 -0.57 1.13 -4.96
CA GLN A 67 -1.01 0.81 -6.32
C GLN A 67 -2.47 1.23 -6.56
N VAL A 68 -3.35 1.00 -5.57
CA VAL A 68 -4.75 1.45 -5.61
C VAL A 68 -4.85 2.98 -5.74
N ALA A 69 -4.09 3.72 -4.93
CA ALA A 69 -4.09 5.18 -4.96
C ALA A 69 -3.56 5.73 -6.30
N MET A 70 -2.50 5.13 -6.86
CA MET A 70 -1.97 5.50 -8.18
C MET A 70 -3.00 5.25 -9.29
N ALA A 71 -3.66 4.08 -9.30
CA ALA A 71 -4.73 3.77 -10.24
C ALA A 71 -5.92 4.74 -10.09
N ALA A 72 -6.29 5.10 -8.86
CA ALA A 72 -7.34 6.07 -8.61
C ALA A 72 -7.00 7.45 -9.20
N ARG A 73 -5.75 7.92 -9.04
CA ARG A 73 -5.29 9.19 -9.60
C ARG A 73 -5.28 9.18 -11.13
N GLU A 74 -4.84 8.08 -11.74
CA GLU A 74 -4.84 7.92 -13.19
C GLU A 74 -6.26 7.99 -13.77
N ARG A 75 -7.18 7.25 -13.15
CA ARG A 75 -8.57 7.14 -13.63
C ARG A 75 -9.43 8.38 -13.29
N PHE A 76 -9.17 9.02 -12.15
CA PHE A 76 -9.99 10.13 -11.63
C PHE A 76 -9.14 11.37 -11.26
N PRO A 77 -8.40 11.95 -12.24
CA PRO A 77 -7.47 13.04 -11.97
C PRO A 77 -8.12 14.31 -11.41
N GLY A 78 -9.43 14.50 -11.63
CA GLY A 78 -10.18 15.63 -11.06
C GLY A 78 -10.66 15.39 -9.62
N THR A 79 -10.61 14.15 -9.13
CA THR A 79 -11.09 13.80 -7.78
C THR A 79 -9.93 13.55 -6.82
N VAL A 80 -8.85 12.92 -7.28
CA VAL A 80 -7.64 12.68 -6.49
C VAL A 80 -6.65 13.81 -6.77
N SER A 81 -6.33 14.66 -5.79
CA SER A 81 -5.41 15.79 -5.99
C SER A 81 -3.98 15.32 -6.22
N GLY A 82 -3.54 14.34 -5.46
CA GLY A 82 -2.25 13.69 -5.59
C GLY A 82 -2.12 12.48 -4.70
N VAL A 83 -0.97 11.81 -4.77
CA VAL A 83 -0.75 10.50 -4.12
C VAL A 83 0.54 10.48 -3.32
N VAL A 84 0.45 9.93 -2.11
CA VAL A 84 1.61 9.54 -1.30
C VAL A 84 1.61 8.02 -1.18
N THR A 85 2.67 7.35 -1.62
CA THR A 85 2.80 5.90 -1.45
C THR A 85 3.82 5.54 -0.37
N LEU A 86 3.50 4.55 0.44
CA LEU A 86 4.35 4.04 1.51
C LEU A 86 4.70 2.58 1.23
N CYS A 87 5.99 2.24 1.15
CA CYS A 87 6.47 0.86 0.95
C CYS A 87 5.70 0.12 -0.16
N SER A 88 5.51 0.79 -1.30
CA SER A 88 4.74 0.28 -2.44
C SER A 88 5.61 0.15 -3.69
N THR A 89 5.12 -0.55 -4.69
CA THR A 89 5.83 -0.83 -5.94
C THR A 89 4.85 -0.76 -7.12
N PRO A 90 5.28 -0.31 -8.31
CA PRO A 90 4.39 -0.29 -9.47
C PRO A 90 4.07 -1.67 -10.03
N ARG A 91 4.92 -2.66 -9.77
CA ARG A 91 4.72 -4.06 -10.13
C ARG A 91 5.26 -4.95 -9.01
N PHE A 92 4.40 -5.81 -8.49
CA PHE A 92 4.75 -6.61 -7.32
C PHE A 92 5.55 -7.86 -7.69
N LEU A 93 5.19 -8.55 -8.76
CA LEU A 93 5.87 -9.78 -9.19
C LEU A 93 7.06 -9.49 -10.11
N GLU A 94 8.12 -10.27 -9.92
CA GLU A 94 9.27 -10.29 -10.84
C GLU A 94 8.86 -10.67 -12.26
N GLY A 95 9.71 -10.34 -13.21
CA GLY A 95 9.60 -10.69 -14.62
C GLY A 95 10.93 -10.51 -15.31
N SER A 96 11.02 -10.92 -16.58
CA SER A 96 12.24 -10.83 -17.36
C SER A 96 12.81 -9.41 -17.50
N ASP A 97 11.93 -8.41 -17.37
CA ASP A 97 12.21 -6.98 -17.44
C ASP A 97 12.00 -6.27 -16.11
N TRP A 98 11.84 -7.01 -14.98
CA TRP A 98 11.58 -6.49 -13.66
C TRP A 98 12.12 -7.44 -12.57
N SER A 99 13.40 -7.31 -12.24
CA SER A 99 14.11 -8.20 -11.31
C SER A 99 13.94 -7.84 -9.82
N VAL A 100 13.31 -6.69 -9.52
CA VAL A 100 13.13 -6.20 -8.14
C VAL A 100 11.77 -6.55 -7.54
N GLY A 101 10.96 -7.33 -8.25
CA GLY A 101 9.69 -7.86 -7.77
C GLY A 101 9.86 -9.09 -6.89
N MET A 102 8.75 -9.49 -6.23
CA MET A 102 8.69 -10.76 -5.50
C MET A 102 8.74 -11.94 -6.47
N ALA A 103 9.51 -12.99 -6.10
CA ALA A 103 9.55 -14.23 -6.89
C ALA A 103 8.17 -14.87 -6.99
N ASP A 104 7.82 -15.35 -8.19
CA ASP A 104 6.52 -16.00 -8.43
C ASP A 104 6.30 -17.24 -7.54
N ALA A 105 7.37 -17.95 -7.19
CA ALA A 105 7.31 -19.11 -6.30
C ALA A 105 6.85 -18.70 -4.88
N ASP A 106 7.33 -17.57 -4.36
CA ASP A 106 6.95 -17.08 -3.03
C ASP A 106 5.51 -16.59 -3.04
N PHE A 107 5.10 -15.87 -4.09
CA PHE A 107 3.72 -15.42 -4.24
C PHE A 107 2.72 -16.57 -4.36
N ARG A 108 3.07 -17.66 -5.07
CA ARG A 108 2.24 -18.88 -5.09
C ARG A 108 2.01 -19.46 -3.70
N GLY A 109 3.01 -19.34 -2.82
CA GLY A 109 2.86 -19.73 -1.41
C GLY A 109 1.76 -18.95 -0.68
N PHE A 110 1.58 -17.66 -0.97
CA PHE A 110 0.47 -16.86 -0.44
C PHE A 110 -0.88 -17.31 -1.00
N ARG A 111 -0.98 -17.50 -2.31
CA ARG A 111 -2.20 -18.00 -2.95
C ARG A 111 -2.67 -19.33 -2.37
N GLU A 112 -1.75 -20.28 -2.24
CA GLU A 112 -2.08 -21.59 -1.68
C GLU A 112 -2.43 -21.46 -0.19
N GLY A 113 -1.70 -20.67 0.56
CA GLY A 113 -2.00 -20.40 1.96
C GLY A 113 -3.42 -19.83 2.15
N MET A 114 -3.86 -18.91 1.30
CA MET A 114 -5.22 -18.36 1.33
C MET A 114 -6.31 -19.42 1.12
N ARG A 115 -6.01 -20.47 0.37
CA ARG A 115 -6.94 -21.59 0.13
C ARG A 115 -6.99 -22.60 1.29
N VAL A 116 -5.86 -22.78 1.98
CA VAL A 116 -5.70 -23.78 3.03
C VAL A 116 -6.00 -23.22 4.42
N ASP A 117 -5.38 -22.07 4.77
CA ASP A 117 -5.51 -21.45 6.09
C ASP A 117 -5.23 -19.95 6.00
N VAL A 118 -6.31 -19.17 5.96
CA VAL A 118 -6.25 -17.71 5.85
C VAL A 118 -5.58 -17.07 7.06
N GLU A 119 -5.90 -17.55 8.28
CA GLU A 119 -5.35 -16.97 9.52
C GLU A 119 -3.83 -17.19 9.60
N GLN A 120 -3.37 -18.41 9.29
CA GLN A 120 -1.95 -18.72 9.26
C GLN A 120 -1.23 -17.90 8.19
N THR A 121 -1.89 -17.68 7.03
CA THR A 121 -1.32 -16.89 5.92
C THR A 121 -1.17 -15.43 6.30
N LEU A 122 -2.18 -14.82 6.93
CA LEU A 122 -2.10 -13.45 7.47
C LEU A 122 -1.01 -13.35 8.55
N GLY A 123 -0.88 -14.34 9.41
CA GLY A 123 0.19 -14.40 10.42
C GLY A 123 1.60 -14.42 9.79
N ARG A 124 1.79 -15.19 8.71
CA ARG A 124 3.05 -15.21 7.93
C ARG A 124 3.30 -13.86 7.27
N PHE A 125 2.27 -13.24 6.71
CA PHE A 125 2.35 -11.91 6.12
C PHE A 125 2.81 -10.88 7.15
N CYS A 126 2.20 -10.82 8.34
CA CYS A 126 2.65 -9.94 9.42
C CYS A 126 4.11 -10.19 9.84
N ALA A 127 4.57 -11.44 9.75
CA ALA A 127 5.97 -11.75 10.02
C ALA A 127 6.91 -11.13 8.96
N LEU A 128 6.55 -11.18 7.68
CA LEU A 128 7.30 -10.54 6.59
C LEU A 128 7.25 -9.00 6.68
N VAL A 129 6.08 -8.42 6.98
CA VAL A 129 5.94 -6.97 7.20
C VAL A 129 6.90 -6.47 8.28
N SER A 130 7.14 -7.26 9.33
CA SER A 130 8.04 -6.91 10.44
C SER A 130 9.51 -7.25 10.18
N GLN A 131 9.81 -8.04 9.17
CA GLN A 131 11.17 -8.49 8.86
C GLN A 131 12.02 -7.30 8.39
N GLY A 132 13.25 -7.21 8.88
CA GLY A 132 14.15 -6.08 8.61
C GLY A 132 14.03 -4.93 9.61
N SER A 133 12.99 -4.91 10.46
CA SER A 133 12.88 -3.93 11.56
C SER A 133 13.98 -4.15 12.61
N ALA A 134 14.40 -3.07 13.27
CA ALA A 134 15.25 -3.15 14.46
C ALA A 134 14.56 -3.92 15.62
N SER A 135 13.23 -3.96 15.63
CA SER A 135 12.42 -4.62 16.66
C SER A 135 11.25 -5.42 16.06
N PRO A 136 11.51 -6.53 15.33
CA PRO A 136 10.44 -7.27 14.62
C PRO A 136 9.33 -7.81 15.55
N ARG A 137 9.70 -8.17 16.80
CA ARG A 137 8.73 -8.66 17.80
C ARG A 137 7.78 -7.54 18.25
N GLN A 138 8.25 -6.31 18.33
CA GLN A 138 7.43 -5.16 18.67
C GLN A 138 6.46 -4.84 17.54
N VAL A 139 6.93 -4.73 16.30
CA VAL A 139 6.08 -4.51 15.12
C VAL A 139 5.00 -5.58 15.02
N ARG A 140 5.34 -6.86 15.23
CA ARG A 140 4.34 -7.92 15.23
C ARG A 140 3.29 -7.76 16.32
N ARG A 141 3.68 -7.36 17.54
CA ARG A 141 2.72 -7.10 18.62
C ARG A 141 1.80 -5.95 18.30
N GLU A 142 2.32 -4.88 17.70
CA GLU A 142 1.51 -3.74 17.24
C GLU A 142 0.48 -4.18 16.19
N LEU A 143 0.91 -4.94 15.19
CA LEU A 143 0.01 -5.48 14.17
C LEU A 143 -1.04 -6.45 14.75
N GLN A 144 -0.65 -7.30 15.70
CA GLN A 144 -1.58 -8.24 16.36
C GLN A 144 -2.58 -7.56 17.29
N ALA A 145 -2.26 -6.37 17.80
CA ALA A 145 -3.15 -5.59 18.67
C ALA A 145 -4.21 -4.78 17.90
N LEU A 146 -4.16 -4.77 16.57
CA LEU A 146 -5.18 -4.13 15.74
C LEU A 146 -6.54 -4.84 15.89
N ASP A 147 -7.61 -4.09 15.70
CA ASP A 147 -8.95 -4.64 15.57
C ASP A 147 -9.14 -5.26 14.18
N TRP A 148 -8.84 -6.56 14.10
CA TRP A 148 -8.90 -7.30 12.86
C TRP A 148 -10.35 -7.57 12.45
N PRO A 149 -10.71 -7.38 11.17
CA PRO A 149 -12.02 -7.76 10.67
C PRO A 149 -12.31 -9.24 10.88
N GLU A 150 -13.57 -9.56 11.16
CA GLU A 150 -14.02 -10.95 11.13
C GLU A 150 -13.79 -11.56 9.75
N LEU A 151 -13.21 -12.77 9.73
CA LEU A 151 -12.91 -13.51 8.50
C LEU A 151 -14.18 -14.19 7.95
N THR A 152 -15.19 -13.38 7.62
CA THR A 152 -16.39 -13.85 6.92
C THR A 152 -16.04 -14.42 5.54
N LEU A 153 -16.94 -15.16 4.92
CA LEU A 153 -16.72 -15.68 3.55
C LEU A 153 -16.43 -14.57 2.56
N ASP A 154 -17.21 -13.49 2.59
CA ASP A 154 -17.02 -12.34 1.69
C ASP A 154 -15.67 -11.64 1.91
N TYR A 155 -15.25 -11.48 3.18
CA TYR A 155 -13.96 -10.85 3.47
C TYR A 155 -12.78 -11.75 3.05
N ARG A 156 -12.87 -13.08 3.26
CA ARG A 156 -11.88 -14.05 2.76
C ARG A 156 -11.79 -14.02 1.23
N GLN A 157 -12.92 -13.92 0.54
CA GLN A 157 -12.94 -13.76 -0.91
C GLN A 157 -12.29 -12.44 -1.32
N GLY A 158 -12.63 -11.33 -0.68
CA GLY A 158 -12.01 -10.03 -0.94
C GLY A 158 -10.50 -10.01 -0.70
N LEU A 159 -10.00 -10.73 0.32
CA LEU A 159 -8.56 -10.93 0.53
C LEU A 159 -7.93 -11.67 -0.67
N SER A 160 -8.58 -12.73 -1.15
CA SER A 160 -8.08 -13.50 -2.31
C SER A 160 -8.09 -12.67 -3.59
N ASP A 161 -9.17 -11.94 -3.86
CA ASP A 161 -9.33 -11.13 -5.07
C ASP A 161 -8.35 -9.95 -5.07
N SER A 162 -8.18 -9.27 -3.94
CA SER A 162 -7.20 -8.19 -3.81
C SER A 162 -5.75 -8.67 -3.85
N LEU A 163 -5.47 -9.91 -3.46
CA LEU A 163 -4.17 -10.54 -3.66
C LEU A 163 -3.87 -10.71 -5.17
N GLU A 164 -4.90 -11.06 -5.97
CA GLU A 164 -4.74 -11.18 -7.43
C GLU A 164 -4.47 -9.81 -8.11
N TRP A 165 -4.88 -8.69 -7.51
CA TRP A 165 -4.49 -7.38 -8.01
C TRP A 165 -2.96 -7.19 -7.96
N LEU A 166 -2.30 -7.60 -6.86
CA LEU A 166 -0.83 -7.57 -6.77
C LEU A 166 -0.16 -8.36 -7.91
N ALA A 167 -0.76 -9.47 -8.32
CA ALA A 167 -0.20 -10.30 -9.39
C ALA A 167 -0.37 -9.69 -10.79
N ARG A 168 -1.40 -8.89 -11.00
CA ARG A 168 -1.78 -8.40 -12.33
C ARG A 168 -1.37 -6.97 -12.62
N LEU A 169 -1.23 -6.15 -11.57
CA LEU A 169 -0.93 -4.74 -11.75
C LEU A 169 0.51 -4.53 -12.24
N ASP A 170 0.63 -3.82 -13.34
CA ASP A 170 1.88 -3.27 -13.85
C ASP A 170 1.68 -1.79 -14.18
N GLN A 171 2.07 -0.94 -13.25
CA GLN A 171 1.90 0.51 -13.31
C GLN A 171 3.24 1.23 -13.56
N ARG A 172 4.27 0.54 -14.04
CA ARG A 172 5.61 1.12 -14.21
C ARG A 172 5.60 2.39 -15.04
N ALA A 173 4.89 2.38 -16.16
CA ALA A 173 4.75 3.57 -17.01
C ALA A 173 4.06 4.74 -16.29
N LEU A 174 2.99 4.45 -15.53
CA LEU A 174 2.28 5.45 -14.73
C LEU A 174 3.20 6.09 -13.68
N TRP A 175 3.97 5.29 -12.95
CA TRP A 175 4.88 5.80 -11.92
C TRP A 175 6.02 6.64 -12.50
N GLN A 176 6.56 6.25 -13.66
CA GLN A 176 7.59 7.03 -14.38
C GLN A 176 7.04 8.39 -14.85
N GLN A 177 5.81 8.40 -15.34
CA GLN A 177 5.15 9.61 -15.85
C GLN A 177 4.55 10.48 -14.72
N ALA A 178 4.43 9.95 -13.51
CA ALA A 178 3.95 10.70 -12.36
C ALA A 178 4.86 11.90 -12.09
N GLY A 179 4.31 13.09 -12.19
CA GLY A 179 5.01 14.35 -11.88
C GLY A 179 4.95 14.70 -10.38
N ALA A 180 4.87 15.98 -10.09
CA ALA A 180 4.81 16.51 -8.72
C ALA A 180 3.59 16.03 -7.90
N TRP A 181 2.61 15.40 -8.54
CA TRP A 181 1.42 14.89 -7.88
C TRP A 181 1.64 13.55 -7.15
N ALA A 182 2.84 12.96 -7.21
CA ALA A 182 3.15 11.71 -6.52
C ALA A 182 4.44 11.82 -5.70
N GLN A 183 4.38 11.34 -4.45
CA GLN A 183 5.51 11.21 -3.53
C GLN A 183 5.59 9.77 -3.02
N HIS A 184 6.82 9.25 -2.86
CA HIS A 184 7.04 7.84 -2.57
C HIS A 184 8.00 7.63 -1.41
N LEU A 185 7.59 6.88 -0.38
CA LEU A 185 8.46 6.40 0.68
C LEU A 185 8.77 4.93 0.45
N PHE A 186 10.07 4.62 0.38
CA PHE A 186 10.59 3.25 0.32
C PHE A 186 11.34 2.91 1.61
N CYS A 187 11.40 1.63 1.94
CA CYS A 187 12.12 1.12 3.10
C CYS A 187 13.26 0.21 2.64
N GLY A 188 14.48 0.46 3.13
CA GLY A 188 15.69 -0.22 2.64
C GLY A 188 15.83 -1.67 3.10
N ARG A 189 15.17 -2.04 4.21
CA ARG A 189 15.15 -3.41 4.76
C ARG A 189 13.77 -4.08 4.58
N ASP A 190 13.02 -3.63 3.62
CA ASP A 190 11.72 -4.17 3.28
C ASP A 190 11.86 -5.56 2.64
N ALA A 191 11.20 -6.58 3.22
CA ALA A 191 11.25 -7.96 2.74
C ALA A 191 10.20 -8.26 1.65
N LEU A 192 9.29 -7.32 1.35
CA LEU A 192 8.20 -7.47 0.39
C LEU A 192 8.36 -6.58 -0.84
N VAL A 193 8.87 -5.36 -0.64
CA VAL A 193 9.11 -4.37 -1.69
C VAL A 193 10.56 -3.94 -1.65
N SER A 194 11.29 -4.21 -2.72
CA SER A 194 12.71 -3.90 -2.80
C SER A 194 12.98 -2.39 -2.71
N GLY A 195 13.91 -1.98 -1.85
CA GLY A 195 14.42 -0.60 -1.81
C GLY A 195 15.13 -0.15 -3.09
N ALA A 196 15.39 -1.05 -4.05
CA ALA A 196 15.97 -0.73 -5.35
C ALA A 196 14.93 -0.31 -6.40
N VAL A 197 13.64 -0.35 -6.08
CA VAL A 197 12.55 0.06 -7.00
C VAL A 197 12.77 1.47 -7.56
N PRO A 198 13.09 2.52 -6.76
CA PRO A 198 13.28 3.87 -7.30
C PRO A 198 14.37 3.94 -8.37
N GLU A 199 15.53 3.33 -8.10
CA GLU A 199 16.65 3.30 -9.03
C GLU A 199 16.31 2.52 -10.31
N THR A 200 15.73 1.32 -10.14
CA THR A 200 15.34 0.45 -11.27
C THR A 200 14.33 1.13 -12.18
N LEU A 201 13.40 1.90 -11.60
CA LEU A 201 12.37 2.61 -12.35
C LEU A 201 12.83 3.98 -12.88
N GLY A 202 13.99 4.49 -12.43
CA GLY A 202 14.50 5.81 -12.79
C GLY A 202 13.64 6.95 -12.20
N LEU A 203 13.10 6.79 -11.00
CA LEU A 203 12.31 7.83 -10.35
C LEU A 203 13.22 8.99 -9.89
N ALA A 204 12.75 10.22 -10.06
CA ALA A 204 13.46 11.40 -9.60
C ALA A 204 13.62 11.40 -8.07
N GLY A 205 14.85 11.63 -7.58
CA GLY A 205 15.18 11.55 -6.15
C GLY A 205 14.37 12.50 -5.26
N GLU A 206 13.97 13.66 -5.78
CA GLU A 206 13.13 14.64 -5.08
C GLU A 206 11.71 14.14 -4.75
N ARG A 207 11.26 13.09 -5.45
CA ARG A 207 9.95 12.45 -5.23
C ARG A 207 10.04 11.17 -4.41
N CYS A 208 11.24 10.75 -4.08
CA CYS A 208 11.48 9.48 -3.40
C CYS A 208 12.24 9.70 -2.10
N HIS A 209 11.74 9.12 -1.02
CA HIS A 209 12.44 9.03 0.24
C HIS A 209 12.76 7.57 0.55
N LEU A 210 14.03 7.27 0.81
CA LEU A 210 14.48 5.94 1.22
C LEU A 210 14.82 5.93 2.71
N ALA A 211 13.97 5.30 3.52
CA ALA A 211 14.24 5.02 4.93
C ALA A 211 15.10 3.74 5.02
N ALA A 212 16.44 3.90 4.92
CA ALA A 212 17.39 2.80 4.70
C ALA A 212 17.31 1.66 5.73
N GLU A 213 17.03 1.98 7.01
CA GLU A 213 17.03 1.04 8.12
C GLU A 213 15.64 0.48 8.47
N SER A 214 14.63 0.78 7.64
CA SER A 214 13.22 0.47 7.94
C SER A 214 12.71 -0.73 7.15
N CYS A 215 11.74 -1.45 7.74
CA CYS A 215 11.06 -2.60 7.14
C CYS A 215 9.78 -2.17 6.40
N HIS A 216 9.00 -3.14 5.92
CA HIS A 216 7.73 -2.89 5.20
C HIS A 216 6.67 -2.14 6.03
N TRP A 217 6.80 -2.13 7.37
CA TRP A 217 5.94 -1.36 8.26
C TRP A 217 6.40 0.10 8.31
N PRO A 218 5.65 1.06 7.70
CA PRO A 218 6.14 2.44 7.54
C PRO A 218 6.33 3.17 8.87
N ALA A 219 5.62 2.80 9.94
CA ALA A 219 5.83 3.36 11.27
C ALA A 219 7.21 3.00 11.88
N SER A 220 7.93 2.03 11.28
CA SER A 220 9.30 1.72 11.68
C SER A 220 10.33 2.75 11.16
N ALA A 221 9.95 3.60 10.22
CA ALA A 221 10.83 4.62 9.64
C ALA A 221 10.91 5.84 10.57
N ALA A 222 12.13 6.20 10.97
CA ALA A 222 12.36 7.40 11.75
C ALA A 222 11.89 8.64 10.97
N GLY A 223 11.09 9.50 11.61
CA GLY A 223 10.53 10.69 10.96
C GLY A 223 9.44 10.43 9.91
N ALA A 224 8.88 9.22 9.86
CA ALA A 224 7.84 8.87 8.88
C ALA A 224 6.65 9.84 8.93
N THR A 225 6.15 10.18 10.12
CA THR A 225 5.02 11.09 10.30
C THR A 225 5.32 12.48 9.73
N ASP A 226 6.51 13.03 10.02
CA ASP A 226 6.91 14.36 9.53
C ASP A 226 7.06 14.34 8.00
N TRP A 227 7.68 13.27 7.46
CA TRP A 227 7.80 13.11 6.02
C TRP A 227 6.44 12.98 5.33
N ILE A 228 5.51 12.17 5.89
CA ILE A 228 4.15 12.00 5.37
C ILE A 228 3.41 13.34 5.37
N SER A 229 3.52 14.12 6.45
CA SER A 229 2.92 15.46 6.54
C SER A 229 3.38 16.35 5.39
N GLY A 230 4.70 16.48 5.22
CA GLY A 230 5.28 17.31 4.15
C GLY A 230 4.94 16.78 2.75
N ALA A 231 4.93 15.47 2.55
CA ALA A 231 4.55 14.85 1.27
C ALA A 231 3.07 15.09 0.93
N MET A 232 2.17 14.99 1.92
CA MET A 232 0.75 15.28 1.74
C MET A 232 0.50 16.75 1.38
N GLU A 233 1.23 17.68 1.98
CA GLU A 233 1.16 19.12 1.64
C GLU A 233 1.62 19.38 0.20
N GLN A 234 2.68 18.72 -0.26
CA GLN A 234 3.20 18.85 -1.62
C GLN A 234 2.24 18.34 -2.70
N VAL A 235 1.42 17.32 -2.40
CA VAL A 235 0.46 16.74 -3.35
C VAL A 235 -0.98 17.24 -3.15
N ALA A 236 -1.20 18.10 -2.18
CA ALA A 236 -2.49 18.78 -1.99
C ALA A 236 -2.81 19.70 -3.18
N PRO A 237 -4.10 20.04 -3.39
CA PRO A 237 -4.52 20.90 -4.50
C PRO A 237 -3.93 22.32 -4.41
#